data_0b583908b9757025f4b6196f84895624
#
_entry.id   0b583908b9757025f4b6196f84895624
#
_cell.length_a   1.000
_cell.length_b   1.000
_cell.length_c   1.000
_cell.angle_alpha   90.00
_cell.angle_beta   90.00
_cell.angle_gamma   90.00
#
_symmetry.space_group_name_H-M   'P 1'
#
loop_
_entity.id
_entity.type
_entity.pdbx_description
1 polymer ?
#
loop_
_entity_poly.entity_id
_entity_poly.type
_entity_poly.pdbx_seq_one_letter_code
_entity_poly.pdbx_strand_id
1 'polypeptide(L)'
;WDAKNNRLMETSETKTSKKNWKEVIPHRDDVHLLDMEIFKDHLVINERKDGLRGLRIIHQKTGKDEYLDFGESTYTSRISTNREFNTNVVRYSYSSMLTPSSTYDYNMDSGQLTLMKQQEVVGGYDQNNYESERLYAIARDGEKVPISIVYKKDLKKVESQNLLLYAVSYTHLTLPTIAIV
;
A
#
# COMPACT_ATOMS: atom_id res chain seq x y z
N TRP A 1 -20.48 2.06 14.16
CA TRP A 1 -20.37 0.64 14.33
C TRP A 1 -18.94 0.24 14.73
N ASP A 2 -18.37 0.86 15.72
CA ASP A 2 -17.09 0.52 16.39
C ASP A 2 -16.00 -0.08 15.45
N ALA A 3 -15.87 0.49 14.25
CA ALA A 3 -14.92 0.06 13.23
C ALA A 3 -14.31 1.28 12.55
N LYS A 4 -13.51 2.02 13.31
CA LYS A 4 -12.83 3.25 12.88
C LYS A 4 -11.98 3.06 11.61
N ASN A 5 -11.37 1.90 11.48
CA ASN A 5 -10.54 1.50 10.35
C ASN A 5 -11.26 0.53 9.39
N ASN A 6 -12.59 0.54 9.40
CA ASN A 6 -13.46 -0.34 8.63
C ASN A 6 -13.38 -1.82 9.07
N ARG A 7 -14.32 -2.60 8.60
CA ARG A 7 -14.40 -4.07 8.65
C ARG A 7 -15.14 -4.54 7.42
N LEU A 8 -14.92 -5.76 7.00
CA LEU A 8 -15.63 -6.37 5.88
C LEU A 8 -16.71 -7.30 6.39
N MET A 9 -17.92 -7.11 5.87
CA MET A 9 -19.08 -7.93 6.22
C MET A 9 -19.65 -8.55 4.95
N GLU A 10 -20.21 -9.76 5.08
CA GLU A 10 -20.97 -10.42 4.02
C GLU A 10 -22.41 -10.68 4.44
N THR A 11 -23.29 -10.77 3.49
CA THR A 11 -24.68 -11.23 3.70
C THR A 11 -25.24 -11.80 2.41
N SER A 12 -26.29 -12.64 2.53
CA SER A 12 -27.02 -13.14 1.37
C SER A 12 -27.84 -12.02 0.71
N GLU A 13 -27.89 -12.00 -0.62
CA GLU A 13 -28.72 -11.07 -1.41
C GLU A 13 -30.20 -11.07 -0.98
N THR A 14 -30.70 -12.20 -0.51
CA THR A 14 -32.09 -12.36 -0.06
C THR A 14 -32.30 -12.02 1.41
N LYS A 15 -31.21 -11.76 2.20
CA LYS A 15 -31.28 -11.51 3.64
C LYS A 15 -30.40 -10.33 4.03
N THR A 16 -30.64 -9.18 3.45
CA THR A 16 -29.80 -7.97 3.56
C THR A 16 -29.84 -7.27 4.90
N SER A 17 -30.77 -7.62 5.80
CA SER A 17 -30.87 -6.98 7.11
C SER A 17 -29.64 -7.24 7.95
N LYS A 18 -29.24 -6.22 8.74
CA LYS A 18 -28.04 -6.18 9.57
C LYS A 18 -27.82 -7.39 10.48
N LYS A 19 -28.92 -7.97 11.00
CA LYS A 19 -28.87 -9.19 11.84
C LYS A 19 -28.31 -10.44 11.14
N ASN A 20 -28.26 -10.41 9.79
CA ASN A 20 -27.77 -11.52 8.99
C ASN A 20 -26.31 -11.31 8.51
N TRP A 21 -25.72 -10.18 8.84
CA TRP A 21 -24.36 -9.87 8.43
C TRP A 21 -23.37 -10.71 9.20
N LYS A 22 -22.42 -11.30 8.48
CA LYS A 22 -21.31 -12.06 9.03
C LYS A 22 -20.02 -11.29 8.80
N GLU A 23 -19.16 -11.27 9.78
CA GLU A 23 -17.87 -10.65 9.67
C GLU A 23 -16.91 -11.54 8.86
N VAL A 24 -16.35 -11.00 7.79
CA VAL A 24 -15.33 -11.64 6.94
C VAL A 24 -13.95 -11.22 7.37
N ILE A 25 -13.76 -9.89 7.58
CA ILE A 25 -12.51 -9.34 8.09
C ILE A 25 -12.85 -8.42 9.26
N PRO A 26 -12.33 -8.73 10.45
CA PRO A 26 -12.58 -7.91 11.63
C PRO A 26 -11.90 -6.54 11.54
N HIS A 27 -12.41 -5.61 12.32
CA HIS A 27 -11.73 -4.35 12.57
C HIS A 27 -10.35 -4.58 13.22
N ARG A 28 -9.36 -3.81 12.78
CA ARG A 28 -8.03 -3.75 13.39
C ARG A 28 -7.64 -2.30 13.65
N ASP A 29 -7.07 -2.03 14.81
CA ASP A 29 -6.68 -0.66 15.20
C ASP A 29 -5.46 -0.16 14.40
N ASP A 30 -4.59 -1.08 13.99
CA ASP A 30 -3.33 -0.82 13.29
C ASP A 30 -3.44 -0.88 11.77
N VAL A 31 -4.58 -1.31 11.21
CA VAL A 31 -4.78 -1.49 9.77
C VAL A 31 -6.10 -0.92 9.29
N HIS A 32 -6.02 -0.04 8.30
CA HIS A 32 -7.20 0.54 7.67
C HIS A 32 -7.53 -0.18 6.36
N LEU A 33 -8.71 -0.80 6.29
CA LEU A 33 -9.25 -1.36 5.04
C LEU A 33 -9.69 -0.22 4.12
N LEU A 34 -9.10 -0.16 2.92
CA LEU A 34 -9.32 0.94 1.98
C LEU A 34 -10.28 0.55 0.86
N ASP A 35 -10.04 -0.61 0.25
CA ASP A 35 -10.74 -1.07 -0.94
C ASP A 35 -10.59 -2.58 -1.08
N MET A 36 -11.42 -3.21 -1.92
CA MET A 36 -11.35 -4.64 -2.18
C MET A 36 -11.79 -4.96 -3.61
N GLU A 37 -11.33 -6.11 -4.11
CA GLU A 37 -11.78 -6.72 -5.36
C GLU A 37 -12.05 -8.20 -5.13
N ILE A 38 -13.18 -8.69 -5.62
CA ILE A 38 -13.62 -10.07 -5.43
C ILE A 38 -13.48 -10.82 -6.76
N PHE A 39 -12.71 -11.89 -6.72
CA PHE A 39 -12.57 -12.86 -7.79
C PHE A 39 -13.25 -14.18 -7.39
N LYS A 40 -13.44 -15.09 -8.33
CA LYS A 40 -14.08 -16.39 -8.08
C LYS A 40 -13.45 -17.17 -6.93
N ASP A 41 -12.13 -17.22 -6.86
CA ASP A 41 -11.39 -17.99 -5.87
C ASP A 41 -10.54 -17.13 -4.92
N HIS A 42 -10.48 -15.82 -5.15
CA HIS A 42 -9.65 -14.88 -4.36
C HIS A 42 -10.42 -13.63 -3.94
N LEU A 43 -10.06 -13.12 -2.79
CA LEU A 43 -10.42 -11.79 -2.31
C LEU A 43 -9.12 -10.99 -2.19
N VAL A 44 -9.04 -9.87 -2.88
CA VAL A 44 -7.91 -8.95 -2.80
C VAL A 44 -8.32 -7.69 -2.07
N ILE A 45 -7.53 -7.28 -1.09
CA ILE A 45 -7.84 -6.15 -0.22
C ILE A 45 -6.69 -5.16 -0.28
N ASN A 46 -7.02 -3.91 -0.48
CA ASN A 46 -6.06 -2.82 -0.32
C ASN A 46 -6.15 -2.30 1.11
N GLU A 47 -5.08 -2.44 1.85
CA GLU A 47 -4.97 -2.06 3.25
C GLU A 47 -3.91 -0.96 3.44
N ARG A 48 -4.08 -0.13 4.47
CA ARG A 48 -3.05 0.80 4.93
C ARG A 48 -2.59 0.40 6.32
N LYS A 49 -1.30 0.13 6.44
CA LYS A 49 -0.62 -0.13 7.70
C LYS A 49 0.65 0.73 7.78
N ASP A 50 0.87 1.36 8.91
CA ASP A 50 2.05 2.25 9.13
C ASP A 50 2.25 3.30 8.03
N GLY A 51 1.15 3.78 7.43
CA GLY A 51 1.18 4.75 6.33
C GLY A 51 1.46 4.16 4.94
N LEU A 52 1.80 2.88 4.82
CA LEU A 52 1.99 2.20 3.54
C LEU A 52 0.70 1.53 3.07
N ARG A 53 0.44 1.59 1.77
CA ARG A 53 -0.67 0.87 1.15
C ARG A 53 -0.15 -0.43 0.55
N GLY A 54 -0.62 -1.54 1.11
CA GLY A 54 -0.30 -2.89 0.67
C GLY A 54 -1.50 -3.60 0.08
N LEU A 55 -1.25 -4.72 -0.57
CA LEU A 55 -2.26 -5.65 -1.05
C LEU A 55 -2.20 -6.93 -0.24
N ARG A 56 -3.36 -7.35 0.25
CA ARG A 56 -3.57 -8.63 0.93
C ARG A 56 -4.42 -9.52 0.03
N ILE A 57 -4.01 -10.76 -0.16
CA ILE A 57 -4.67 -11.72 -1.03
C ILE A 57 -5.12 -12.90 -0.18
N ILE A 58 -6.40 -13.19 -0.22
CA ILE A 58 -7.01 -14.31 0.49
C ILE A 58 -7.61 -15.28 -0.53
N HIS A 59 -7.15 -16.53 -0.52
CA HIS A 59 -7.75 -17.58 -1.32
C HIS A 59 -8.99 -18.12 -0.59
N GLN A 60 -10.17 -17.88 -1.14
CA GLN A 60 -11.47 -18.11 -0.46
C GLN A 60 -11.74 -19.56 -0.08
N LYS A 61 -11.22 -20.54 -0.85
CA LYS A 61 -11.44 -21.96 -0.56
C LYS A 61 -10.44 -22.56 0.42
N THR A 62 -9.18 -22.17 0.30
CA THR A 62 -8.10 -22.74 1.13
C THR A 62 -7.85 -21.96 2.40
N GLY A 63 -8.30 -20.72 2.46
CA GLY A 63 -8.00 -19.79 3.55
C GLY A 63 -6.54 -19.30 3.56
N LYS A 64 -5.76 -19.59 2.50
CA LYS A 64 -4.40 -19.00 2.37
C LYS A 64 -4.53 -17.48 2.35
N ASP A 65 -3.76 -16.82 3.18
CA ASP A 65 -3.85 -15.39 3.44
C ASP A 65 -2.43 -14.82 3.48
N GLU A 66 -2.11 -13.95 2.53
CA GLU A 66 -0.77 -13.41 2.37
C GLU A 66 -0.79 -11.95 1.93
N TYR A 67 0.23 -11.22 2.34
CA TYR A 67 0.52 -9.88 1.82
C TYR A 67 1.48 -9.97 0.66
N LEU A 68 1.19 -9.18 -0.39
CA LEU A 68 2.11 -9.06 -1.51
C LEU A 68 3.36 -8.29 -1.08
N ASP A 69 4.53 -8.94 -1.19
CA ASP A 69 5.82 -8.31 -0.91
C ASP A 69 6.32 -7.57 -2.16
N PHE A 70 6.63 -6.29 -2.00
CA PHE A 70 7.14 -5.43 -3.07
C PHE A 70 8.67 -5.26 -3.04
N GLY A 71 9.34 -5.80 -2.01
CA GLY A 71 10.79 -5.72 -1.86
C GLY A 71 11.34 -4.31 -1.55
N GLU A 72 10.49 -3.31 -1.36
CA GLU A 72 10.87 -1.94 -1.05
C GLU A 72 10.29 -1.48 0.30
N SER A 73 11.06 -0.68 1.04
CA SER A 73 10.65 -0.20 2.37
C SER A 73 9.62 0.93 2.34
N THR A 74 9.49 1.62 1.21
CA THR A 74 8.57 2.75 1.04
C THR A 74 7.87 2.64 -0.31
N TYR A 75 6.57 2.47 -0.29
CA TYR A 75 5.79 2.27 -1.52
C TYR A 75 4.32 2.65 -1.32
N THR A 76 3.61 2.69 -2.44
CA THR A 76 2.16 2.71 -2.47
C THR A 76 1.66 1.75 -3.55
N SER A 77 0.65 0.97 -3.24
CA SER A 77 -0.02 0.10 -4.19
C SER A 77 -1.53 0.30 -4.15
N ARG A 78 -2.20 0.07 -5.26
CA ARG A 78 -3.66 0.16 -5.37
C ARG A 78 -4.17 -0.88 -6.36
N ILE A 79 -5.29 -1.50 -6.03
CA ILE A 79 -6.03 -2.33 -6.98
C ILE A 79 -6.43 -1.45 -8.17
N SER A 80 -6.11 -1.90 -9.39
CA SER A 80 -6.54 -1.25 -10.63
C SER A 80 -7.90 -1.82 -11.06
N THR A 81 -8.39 -1.42 -12.22
CA THR A 81 -9.64 -1.96 -12.76
C THR A 81 -9.46 -3.42 -13.17
N ASN A 82 -10.20 -4.32 -12.52
CA ASN A 82 -10.27 -5.75 -12.81
C ASN A 82 -11.72 -6.08 -13.19
N ARG A 83 -11.97 -6.38 -14.47
CA ARG A 83 -13.35 -6.58 -14.96
C ARG A 83 -13.77 -8.05 -14.98
N GLU A 84 -12.80 -8.95 -14.96
CA GLU A 84 -13.05 -10.38 -15.06
C GLU A 84 -13.11 -11.02 -13.67
N PHE A 85 -14.30 -11.51 -13.31
CA PHE A 85 -14.50 -12.23 -12.05
C PHE A 85 -13.81 -13.59 -12.04
N ASN A 86 -13.89 -14.33 -13.17
CA ASN A 86 -13.34 -15.68 -13.28
C ASN A 86 -11.89 -15.67 -13.79
N THR A 87 -11.01 -15.06 -13.01
CA THR A 87 -9.56 -15.01 -13.28
C THR A 87 -8.77 -15.21 -11.99
N ASN A 88 -7.54 -15.66 -12.11
CA ASN A 88 -6.55 -15.74 -11.03
C ASN A 88 -5.51 -14.62 -11.12
N VAL A 89 -5.73 -13.64 -11.99
CA VAL A 89 -4.81 -12.50 -12.17
C VAL A 89 -5.43 -11.24 -11.63
N VAL A 90 -4.73 -10.57 -10.70
CA VAL A 90 -5.07 -9.23 -10.25
C VAL A 90 -4.16 -8.20 -10.89
N ARG A 91 -4.76 -7.14 -11.45
CA ARG A 91 -4.05 -5.96 -11.92
C ARG A 91 -4.00 -4.91 -10.83
N TYR A 92 -2.81 -4.35 -10.59
CA TYR A 92 -2.63 -3.28 -9.63
C TYR A 92 -1.63 -2.24 -10.13
N SER A 93 -1.74 -1.03 -9.59
CA SER A 93 -0.75 0.03 -9.76
C SER A 93 0.21 0.05 -8.58
N TYR A 94 1.45 0.37 -8.85
CA TYR A 94 2.54 0.44 -7.87
C TYR A 94 3.43 1.64 -8.17
N SER A 95 3.90 2.28 -7.14
CA SER A 95 5.00 3.24 -7.22
C SER A 95 5.72 3.34 -5.89
N SER A 96 6.99 3.73 -5.93
CA SER A 96 7.79 4.00 -4.75
C SER A 96 8.62 5.27 -4.96
N MET A 97 9.51 5.55 -4.03
CA MET A 97 10.52 6.61 -4.21
C MET A 97 11.62 6.20 -5.20
N LEU A 98 11.73 4.90 -5.53
CA LEU A 98 12.70 4.33 -6.45
C LEU A 98 12.06 3.80 -7.73
N THR A 99 10.83 3.33 -7.68
CA THR A 99 10.14 2.75 -8.83
C THR A 99 9.12 3.72 -9.39
N PRO A 100 9.25 4.15 -10.66
CA PRO A 100 8.26 4.98 -11.35
C PRO A 100 6.89 4.32 -11.36
N SER A 101 5.84 5.14 -11.55
CA SER A 101 4.47 4.62 -11.60
C SER A 101 4.35 3.47 -12.61
N SER A 102 3.95 2.32 -12.11
CA SER A 102 3.93 1.05 -12.84
C SER A 102 2.60 0.35 -12.69
N THR A 103 2.23 -0.44 -13.67
CA THR A 103 1.06 -1.32 -13.65
C THR A 103 1.55 -2.75 -13.80
N TYR A 104 1.12 -3.61 -12.90
CA TYR A 104 1.48 -5.02 -12.88
C TYR A 104 0.24 -5.91 -12.96
N ASP A 105 0.42 -7.06 -13.58
CA ASP A 105 -0.47 -8.22 -13.46
C ASP A 105 0.22 -9.26 -12.58
N TYR A 106 -0.48 -9.69 -11.54
CA TYR A 106 0.01 -10.70 -10.60
C TYR A 106 -0.91 -11.90 -10.60
N ASN A 107 -0.35 -13.07 -10.89
CA ASN A 107 -1.08 -14.33 -10.81
C ASN A 107 -1.10 -14.80 -9.34
N MET A 108 -2.28 -14.81 -8.74
CA MET A 108 -2.51 -15.08 -7.32
C MET A 108 -2.29 -16.55 -6.93
N ASP A 109 -2.26 -17.47 -7.91
CA ASP A 109 -1.96 -18.88 -7.65
C ASP A 109 -0.49 -19.22 -7.76
N SER A 110 0.16 -18.73 -8.83
CA SER A 110 1.56 -19.05 -9.12
C SER A 110 2.57 -18.06 -8.55
N GLY A 111 2.12 -16.86 -8.13
CA GLY A 111 3.01 -15.77 -7.72
C GLY A 111 3.74 -15.09 -8.88
N GLN A 112 3.39 -15.39 -10.13
CA GLN A 112 4.04 -14.77 -11.29
C GLN A 112 3.65 -13.31 -11.42
N LEU A 113 4.66 -12.45 -11.51
CA LEU A 113 4.51 -11.00 -11.71
C LEU A 113 4.86 -10.63 -13.16
N THR A 114 4.02 -9.82 -13.78
CA THR A 114 4.23 -9.31 -15.14
C THR A 114 4.09 -7.78 -15.14
N LEU A 115 5.15 -7.09 -15.55
CA LEU A 115 5.11 -5.64 -15.77
C LEU A 115 4.34 -5.35 -17.06
N MET A 116 3.22 -4.63 -16.94
CA MET A 116 2.37 -4.26 -18.08
C MET A 116 2.72 -2.89 -18.63
N LYS A 117 3.01 -1.94 -17.72
CA LYS A 117 3.37 -0.57 -18.08
C LYS A 117 4.19 0.06 -16.99
N GLN A 118 5.19 0.84 -17.36
CA GLN A 118 5.93 1.70 -16.44
C GLN A 118 6.07 3.09 -17.06
N GLN A 119 5.93 4.11 -16.22
CA GLN A 119 6.15 5.49 -16.62
C GLN A 119 7.63 5.71 -16.96
N GLU A 120 7.90 6.26 -18.15
CA GLU A 120 9.24 6.64 -18.55
C GLU A 120 9.71 7.86 -17.75
N VAL A 121 10.97 7.84 -17.34
CA VAL A 121 11.65 8.99 -16.72
C VAL A 121 12.47 9.70 -17.78
N VAL A 122 12.03 10.88 -18.17
CA VAL A 122 12.69 11.69 -19.19
C VAL A 122 14.11 12.07 -18.72
N GLY A 123 15.10 11.86 -19.59
CA GLY A 123 16.51 12.12 -19.26
C GLY A 123 17.25 10.92 -18.68
N GLY A 124 16.58 9.82 -18.50
CA GLY A 124 17.14 8.58 -17.95
C GLY A 124 17.14 8.54 -16.41
N TYR A 125 17.03 7.36 -15.88
CA TYR A 125 17.04 7.08 -14.44
C TYR A 125 17.54 5.65 -14.21
N ASP A 126 18.53 5.52 -13.33
CA ASP A 126 19.00 4.20 -12.88
C ASP A 126 18.67 4.05 -11.39
N GLN A 127 17.70 3.21 -11.11
CA GLN A 127 17.21 2.90 -9.76
C GLN A 127 18.35 2.36 -8.86
N ASN A 128 19.32 1.67 -9.41
CA ASN A 128 20.43 1.07 -8.66
C ASN A 128 21.32 2.11 -7.97
N ASN A 129 21.31 3.35 -8.45
CA ASN A 129 22.07 4.45 -7.87
C ASN A 129 21.44 5.04 -6.59
N TYR A 130 20.19 4.66 -6.27
CA TYR A 130 19.45 5.23 -5.17
C TYR A 130 19.10 4.15 -4.14
N GLU A 131 18.79 4.61 -2.95
CA GLU A 131 18.30 3.79 -1.84
C GLU A 131 17.16 4.53 -1.12
N SER A 132 16.17 3.77 -0.66
CA SER A 132 15.11 4.30 0.17
C SER A 132 15.05 3.57 1.50
N GLU A 133 14.80 4.33 2.56
CA GLU A 133 14.67 3.78 3.91
C GLU A 133 13.39 4.28 4.58
N ARG A 134 12.91 3.49 5.52
CA ARG A 134 11.81 3.84 6.41
C ARG A 134 12.35 4.09 7.80
N LEU A 135 12.27 5.33 8.25
CA LEU A 135 12.68 5.77 9.58
C LEU A 135 11.45 6.13 10.41
N TYR A 136 11.65 6.28 11.71
CA TYR A 136 10.60 6.71 12.62
C TYR A 136 11.14 7.81 13.54
N ALA A 137 10.42 8.93 13.59
CA ALA A 137 10.62 9.95 14.62
C ALA A 137 9.65 9.70 15.78
N ILE A 138 10.08 10.00 16.98
CA ILE A 138 9.21 9.97 18.15
C ILE A 138 8.65 11.40 18.35
N ALA A 139 7.33 11.53 18.27
CA ALA A 139 6.63 12.77 18.53
C ALA A 139 6.61 13.10 20.04
N ARG A 140 6.22 14.32 20.42
CA ARG A 140 6.22 14.76 21.83
C ARG A 140 5.28 13.96 22.73
N ASP A 141 4.24 13.38 22.16
CA ASP A 141 3.26 12.49 22.83
C ASP A 141 3.69 11.03 22.87
N GLY A 142 4.88 10.69 22.34
CA GLY A 142 5.43 9.33 22.28
C GLY A 142 5.05 8.54 21.02
N GLU A 143 4.19 9.09 20.14
CA GLU A 143 3.79 8.42 18.91
C GLU A 143 4.93 8.32 17.89
N LYS A 144 4.98 7.21 17.16
CA LYS A 144 5.96 6.96 16.10
C LYS A 144 5.48 7.55 14.79
N VAL A 145 6.14 8.60 14.32
CA VAL A 145 5.87 9.23 13.02
C VAL A 145 6.77 8.60 11.96
N PRO A 146 6.20 7.92 10.95
CA PRO A 146 6.99 7.32 9.89
C PRO A 146 7.55 8.35 8.93
N ILE A 147 8.83 8.19 8.57
CA ILE A 147 9.56 9.04 7.63
C ILE A 147 10.06 8.16 6.50
N SER A 148 9.73 8.52 5.27
CA SER A 148 10.31 7.90 4.07
C SER A 148 11.45 8.79 3.58
N ILE A 149 12.63 8.22 3.40
CA ILE A 149 13.80 8.93 2.88
C ILE A 149 14.32 8.25 1.63
N VAL A 150 14.77 9.03 0.67
CA VAL A 150 15.48 8.56 -0.53
C VAL A 150 16.75 9.36 -0.70
N TYR A 151 17.81 8.70 -1.11
CA TYR A 151 19.09 9.34 -1.38
C TYR A 151 19.89 8.58 -2.44
N LYS A 152 20.83 9.28 -3.06
CA LYS A 152 21.80 8.67 -3.96
C LYS A 152 22.90 7.99 -3.15
N LYS A 153 23.18 6.71 -3.42
CA LYS A 153 24.07 5.85 -2.62
C LYS A 153 25.48 6.45 -2.44
N ASP A 154 26.04 6.99 -3.52
CA ASP A 154 27.36 7.62 -3.52
C ASP A 154 27.46 8.92 -2.74
N LEU A 155 26.31 9.53 -2.45
CA LEU A 155 26.25 10.78 -1.66
C LEU A 155 25.97 10.53 -0.17
N LYS A 156 25.67 9.31 0.25
CA LYS A 156 25.48 8.97 1.68
C LYS A 156 26.82 9.14 2.43
N LYS A 157 26.97 10.27 3.11
CA LYS A 157 28.14 10.57 3.94
C LYS A 157 27.81 10.46 5.41
N VAL A 158 28.84 10.28 6.23
CA VAL A 158 28.70 10.22 7.70
C VAL A 158 28.45 11.63 8.30
N GLU A 159 28.87 12.66 7.57
CA GLU A 159 28.74 14.07 7.99
C GLU A 159 27.40 14.67 7.51
N SER A 160 27.07 15.86 8.01
CA SER A 160 25.84 16.58 7.67
C SER A 160 25.71 16.86 6.17
N GLN A 161 24.52 16.62 5.64
CA GLN A 161 24.17 16.83 4.24
C GLN A 161 22.93 17.71 4.13
N ASN A 162 22.76 18.36 2.99
CA ASN A 162 21.54 19.06 2.66
C ASN A 162 20.39 18.07 2.54
N LEU A 163 19.26 18.38 3.18
CA LEU A 163 18.06 17.55 3.20
C LEU A 163 16.85 18.40 2.82
N LEU A 164 16.07 17.93 1.86
CA LEU A 164 14.74 18.46 1.60
C LEU A 164 13.71 17.67 2.43
N LEU A 165 13.09 18.32 3.41
CA LEU A 165 11.97 17.75 4.16
C LEU A 165 10.66 18.19 3.52
N TYR A 166 9.86 17.22 3.06
CA TYR A 166 8.54 17.45 2.50
C TYR A 166 7.47 16.79 3.38
N ALA A 167 6.59 17.61 3.97
CA ALA A 167 5.49 17.14 4.79
C ALA A 167 4.16 17.62 4.21
N VAL A 168 3.20 16.70 4.04
CA VAL A 168 1.86 17.00 3.53
C VAL A 168 0.80 16.51 4.50
N SER A 169 -0.13 17.40 4.87
CA SER A 169 -1.31 17.05 5.65
C SER A 169 -2.57 17.32 4.83
N TYR A 170 -3.49 16.37 4.80
CA TYR A 170 -4.81 16.50 4.18
C TYR A 170 -5.93 16.78 5.19
N THR A 171 -5.58 17.02 6.44
CA THR A 171 -6.53 17.41 7.47
C THR A 171 -6.56 18.93 7.60
N HIS A 172 -7.68 19.52 8.04
CA HIS A 172 -7.83 20.95 8.32
C HIS A 172 -6.91 21.49 9.43
N LEU A 173 -6.03 20.65 9.96
CA LEU A 173 -4.95 21.05 10.83
C LEU A 173 -3.78 21.51 9.95
N THR A 174 -3.55 22.79 9.93
CA THR A 174 -2.35 23.39 9.34
C THR A 174 -1.13 22.98 10.17
N LEU A 175 -0.50 21.88 9.80
CA LEU A 175 0.85 21.62 10.24
C LEU A 175 1.78 22.53 9.44
N PRO A 176 2.71 23.25 10.07
CA PRO A 176 3.66 24.06 9.35
C PRO A 176 4.51 23.15 8.45
N THR A 177 4.43 23.38 7.15
CA THR A 177 5.34 22.76 6.19
C THR A 177 6.68 23.46 6.34
N ILE A 178 7.70 22.78 6.83
CA ILE A 178 9.06 23.30 6.91
C ILE A 178 9.84 22.66 5.78
N ALA A 179 10.16 23.44 4.75
CA ALA A 179 11.20 23.11 3.79
C ALA A 179 12.52 23.67 4.32
N ILE A 180 13.48 22.80 4.60
CA ILE A 180 14.86 23.19 4.93
C ILE A 180 15.72 22.78 3.73
N VAL A 181 16.27 23.75 3.06
CA VAL A 181 17.25 23.57 1.98
C VAL A 181 18.63 23.76 2.57
#